data_6e37a8c7b44749c6873030ed2d6fa774
#
_entry.id   6e37a8c7b44749c6873030ed2d6fa774
#
_cell.length_a   1.000
_cell.length_b   1.000
_cell.length_c   1.000
_cell.angle_alpha   90.00
_cell.angle_beta   90.00
_cell.angle_gamma   90.00
#
_symmetry.space_group_name_H-M   'P 1'
#
loop_
_entity.id
_entity.type
_entity.pdbx_description
1 polymer ?
#
loop_
_entity_poly.entity_id
_entity_poly.type
_entity_poly.pdbx_seq_one_letter_code
_entity_poly.pdbx_strand_id
1 'polypeptide(L)'
;MSSPSQPLQKIAPSVKLGEGVRIFDFTNLYGCEIGDDVKIGAFVEIQKGVKVGKGCKISSHSFICEGVTLEEGVFIGHNVTFINDRFPRATNADGKLQTEADWKCIPTLVKRGASIGSGATLLCGITVGENAIVGAGSVVTKDVPPDTIVAGNPARVKKSLPVRA
;
A
#
# COMPACT_ATOMS: atom_id res chain seq x y z
N MET A 1 -4.69 9.62 -38.12
CA MET A 1 -4.77 8.64 -37.02
C MET A 1 -3.50 8.81 -36.19
N SER A 2 -3.59 9.29 -34.94
CA SER A 2 -2.44 9.40 -34.04
C SER A 2 -1.97 8.01 -33.66
N SER A 3 -0.68 7.71 -33.78
CA SER A 3 -0.09 6.47 -33.27
C SER A 3 -0.43 6.35 -31.79
N PRO A 4 -0.76 5.15 -31.27
CA PRO A 4 -0.96 4.98 -29.84
C PRO A 4 0.31 5.42 -29.11
N SER A 5 0.16 6.29 -28.10
CA SER A 5 1.27 6.70 -27.26
C SER A 5 1.87 5.49 -26.56
N GLN A 6 3.21 5.43 -26.48
CA GLN A 6 3.85 4.40 -25.68
C GLN A 6 3.46 4.56 -24.20
N PRO A 7 3.26 3.46 -23.45
CA PRO A 7 2.99 3.54 -22.01
C PRO A 7 4.08 4.31 -21.27
N LEU A 8 3.69 5.26 -20.43
CA LEU A 8 4.60 6.04 -19.58
C LEU A 8 4.78 5.36 -18.21
N GLN A 9 5.15 4.08 -18.23
CA GLN A 9 5.31 3.26 -17.04
C GLN A 9 6.80 2.98 -16.82
N LYS A 10 7.24 3.05 -15.58
CA LYS A 10 8.57 2.59 -15.16
C LYS A 10 8.43 1.30 -14.36
N ILE A 11 8.61 0.17 -15.03
CA ILE A 11 8.54 -1.17 -14.42
C ILE A 11 9.93 -1.79 -14.51
N ALA A 12 10.59 -1.97 -13.36
CA ALA A 12 11.91 -2.57 -13.32
C ALA A 12 11.86 -4.06 -13.70
N PRO A 13 12.91 -4.61 -14.32
CA PRO A 13 12.96 -6.06 -14.67
C PRO A 13 12.83 -7.00 -13.46
N SER A 14 13.07 -6.50 -12.25
CA SER A 14 12.94 -7.27 -11.00
C SER A 14 11.50 -7.43 -10.52
N VAL A 15 10.52 -6.80 -11.17
CA VAL A 15 9.09 -6.91 -10.82
C VAL A 15 8.54 -8.24 -11.35
N LYS A 16 7.85 -8.98 -10.48
CA LYS A 16 7.10 -10.16 -10.87
C LYS A 16 5.63 -9.78 -11.02
N LEU A 17 5.07 -10.01 -12.21
CA LEU A 17 3.67 -9.75 -12.53
C LEU A 17 2.93 -11.06 -12.75
N GLY A 18 1.75 -11.19 -12.10
CA GLY A 18 0.80 -12.25 -12.37
C GLY A 18 0.04 -12.04 -13.68
N GLU A 19 -0.90 -12.95 -13.96
CA GLU A 19 -1.75 -12.87 -15.14
C GLU A 19 -2.83 -11.79 -14.98
N GLY A 20 -3.25 -11.15 -16.08
CA GLY A 20 -4.35 -10.19 -16.10
C GLY A 20 -4.07 -8.85 -15.37
N VAL A 21 -2.84 -8.57 -14.96
CA VAL A 21 -2.48 -7.33 -14.28
C VAL A 21 -2.67 -6.13 -15.22
N ARG A 22 -3.31 -5.08 -14.71
CA ARG A 22 -3.53 -3.82 -15.43
C ARG A 22 -2.85 -2.67 -14.72
N ILE A 23 -1.91 -2.01 -15.41
CA ILE A 23 -1.10 -0.92 -14.87
C ILE A 23 -1.35 0.33 -15.71
N PHE A 24 -1.73 1.43 -15.06
CA PHE A 24 -1.94 2.71 -15.72
C PHE A 24 -0.64 3.52 -15.79
N ASP A 25 -0.65 4.62 -16.55
CA ASP A 25 0.53 5.43 -16.81
C ASP A 25 1.08 6.13 -15.55
N PHE A 26 2.33 6.58 -15.66
CA PHE A 26 3.09 7.28 -14.61
C PHE A 26 3.32 6.47 -13.34
N THR A 27 3.32 5.14 -13.44
CA THR A 27 3.66 4.25 -12.33
C THR A 27 5.16 4.02 -12.22
N ASN A 28 5.63 3.75 -10.99
CA ASN A 28 7.01 3.36 -10.70
C ASN A 28 7.00 2.08 -9.85
N LEU A 29 7.35 0.94 -10.45
CA LEU A 29 7.35 -0.37 -9.80
C LEU A 29 8.77 -0.96 -9.84
N TYR A 30 9.27 -1.43 -8.69
CA TYR A 30 10.57 -2.09 -8.62
C TYR A 30 10.64 -3.12 -7.50
N GLY A 31 11.20 -4.30 -7.80
CA GLY A 31 11.47 -5.37 -6.84
C GLY A 31 10.27 -5.90 -6.06
N CYS A 32 9.05 -5.69 -6.57
CA CYS A 32 7.81 -6.14 -5.95
C CYS A 32 7.22 -7.37 -6.66
N GLU A 33 6.29 -8.04 -5.98
CA GLU A 33 5.52 -9.16 -6.51
C GLU A 33 4.03 -8.77 -6.57
N ILE A 34 3.45 -8.86 -7.75
CA ILE A 34 2.05 -8.49 -8.03
C ILE A 34 1.31 -9.74 -8.48
N GLY A 35 0.28 -10.12 -7.75
CA GLY A 35 -0.56 -11.28 -8.06
C GLY A 35 -1.49 -11.04 -9.27
N ASP A 36 -2.26 -12.09 -9.61
CA ASP A 36 -3.16 -12.07 -10.76
C ASP A 36 -4.28 -11.05 -10.61
N ASP A 37 -4.81 -10.55 -11.73
CA ASP A 37 -5.98 -9.68 -11.82
C ASP A 37 -5.86 -8.37 -11.01
N VAL A 38 -4.66 -7.96 -10.62
CA VAL A 38 -4.42 -6.70 -9.90
C VAL A 38 -4.59 -5.51 -10.82
N LYS A 39 -5.22 -4.45 -10.31
CA LYS A 39 -5.36 -3.17 -11.01
C LYS A 39 -4.59 -2.07 -10.27
N ILE A 40 -3.63 -1.43 -10.95
CA ILE A 40 -2.77 -0.37 -10.41
C ILE A 40 -3.06 0.93 -11.15
N GLY A 41 -3.55 1.93 -10.41
CA GLY A 41 -3.88 3.26 -10.92
C GLY A 41 -2.66 4.08 -11.32
N ALA A 42 -2.90 5.21 -11.98
CA ALA A 42 -1.82 6.11 -12.39
C ALA A 42 -1.11 6.76 -11.18
N PHE A 43 0.15 7.13 -11.36
CA PHE A 43 0.99 7.77 -10.33
C PHE A 43 1.17 6.93 -9.05
N VAL A 44 1.09 5.62 -9.15
CA VAL A 44 1.36 4.71 -8.04
C VAL A 44 2.84 4.35 -8.01
N GLU A 45 3.42 4.35 -6.81
CA GLU A 45 4.74 3.77 -6.57
C GLU A 45 4.62 2.54 -5.67
N ILE A 46 5.28 1.44 -6.08
CA ILE A 46 5.38 0.21 -5.29
C ILE A 46 6.86 -0.22 -5.22
N GLN A 47 7.38 -0.26 -4.01
CA GLN A 47 8.80 -0.50 -3.74
C GLN A 47 9.16 -1.98 -3.66
N LYS A 48 10.49 -2.22 -3.59
CA LYS A 48 11.07 -3.55 -3.43
C LYS A 48 10.47 -4.29 -2.21
N GLY A 49 10.34 -5.61 -2.31
CA GLY A 49 9.88 -6.46 -1.23
C GLY A 49 8.37 -6.40 -0.95
N VAL A 50 7.62 -5.50 -1.59
CA VAL A 50 6.16 -5.44 -1.47
C VAL A 50 5.54 -6.67 -2.15
N LYS A 51 4.52 -7.24 -1.48
CA LYS A 51 3.70 -8.32 -2.04
C LYS A 51 2.25 -7.85 -2.14
N VAL A 52 1.69 -7.99 -3.33
CA VAL A 52 0.29 -7.65 -3.62
C VAL A 52 -0.44 -8.91 -4.06
N GLY A 53 -1.41 -9.35 -3.27
CA GLY A 53 -2.23 -10.53 -3.54
C GLY A 53 -3.16 -10.35 -4.73
N LYS A 54 -3.72 -11.46 -5.19
CA LYS A 54 -4.65 -11.54 -6.31
C LYS A 54 -5.84 -10.59 -6.14
N GLY A 55 -6.31 -10.01 -7.25
CA GLY A 55 -7.53 -9.22 -7.30
C GLY A 55 -7.51 -7.91 -6.52
N CYS A 56 -6.34 -7.45 -6.06
CA CYS A 56 -6.23 -6.16 -5.40
C CYS A 56 -6.48 -5.01 -6.37
N LYS A 57 -7.03 -3.92 -5.83
CA LYS A 57 -7.18 -2.66 -6.57
C LYS A 57 -6.47 -1.54 -5.83
N ILE A 58 -5.46 -0.96 -6.46
CA ILE A 58 -4.67 0.15 -5.94
C ILE A 58 -5.01 1.39 -6.76
N SER A 59 -5.62 2.40 -6.13
CA SER A 59 -6.04 3.62 -6.80
C SER A 59 -4.87 4.59 -6.93
N SER A 60 -5.04 5.59 -7.81
CA SER A 60 -3.98 6.54 -8.20
C SER A 60 -3.36 7.31 -7.03
N HIS A 61 -2.10 7.73 -7.21
CA HIS A 61 -1.30 8.52 -6.28
C HIS A 61 -1.00 7.82 -4.94
N SER A 62 -1.14 6.50 -4.86
CA SER A 62 -0.82 5.76 -3.64
C SER A 62 0.65 5.35 -3.62
N PHE A 63 1.24 5.41 -2.42
CA PHE A 63 2.61 5.02 -2.16
C PHE A 63 2.65 3.78 -1.25
N ILE A 64 3.22 2.68 -1.77
CA ILE A 64 3.34 1.41 -1.05
C ILE A 64 4.83 1.11 -0.88
N CYS A 65 5.33 1.39 0.33
CA CYS A 65 6.75 1.25 0.66
C CYS A 65 7.14 -0.19 0.95
N GLU A 66 8.45 -0.43 0.95
CA GLU A 66 9.06 -1.70 1.36
C GLU A 66 8.48 -2.22 2.67
N GLY A 67 8.30 -3.54 2.78
CA GLY A 67 7.76 -4.21 3.97
C GLY A 67 6.24 -4.34 4.01
N VAL A 68 5.51 -3.77 3.06
CA VAL A 68 4.05 -3.90 2.99
C VAL A 68 3.67 -5.21 2.29
N THR A 69 2.70 -5.90 2.89
CA THR A 69 2.01 -7.03 2.27
C THR A 69 0.51 -6.72 2.21
N LEU A 70 -0.06 -6.79 1.02
CA LEU A 70 -1.49 -6.75 0.76
C LEU A 70 -1.95 -8.16 0.41
N GLU A 71 -2.86 -8.74 1.20
CA GLU A 71 -3.46 -10.04 0.86
C GLU A 71 -4.49 -9.89 -0.27
N GLU A 72 -5.17 -10.98 -0.64
CA GLU A 72 -6.11 -11.01 -1.75
C GLU A 72 -7.29 -10.04 -1.60
N GLY A 73 -7.74 -9.44 -2.69
CA GLY A 73 -8.94 -8.61 -2.75
C GLY A 73 -8.87 -7.31 -1.94
N VAL A 74 -7.69 -6.87 -1.55
CA VAL A 74 -7.51 -5.60 -0.83
C VAL A 74 -7.80 -4.42 -1.75
N PHE A 75 -8.56 -3.46 -1.24
CA PHE A 75 -8.80 -2.17 -1.90
C PHE A 75 -7.95 -1.07 -1.25
N ILE A 76 -7.16 -0.38 -2.05
CA ILE A 76 -6.42 0.82 -1.68
C ILE A 76 -7.02 2.02 -2.42
N GLY A 77 -7.53 2.98 -1.67
CA GLY A 77 -8.10 4.23 -2.17
C GLY A 77 -7.04 5.12 -2.81
N HIS A 78 -7.47 6.30 -3.28
CA HIS A 78 -6.55 7.28 -3.86
C HIS A 78 -5.67 7.92 -2.77
N ASN A 79 -4.43 8.24 -3.12
CA ASN A 79 -3.52 9.00 -2.24
C ASN A 79 -3.31 8.36 -0.86
N VAL A 80 -3.28 7.03 -0.79
CA VAL A 80 -2.95 6.30 0.43
C VAL A 80 -1.44 6.21 0.58
N THR A 81 -0.95 6.44 1.80
CA THR A 81 0.48 6.40 2.12
C THR A 81 0.77 5.37 3.19
N PHE A 82 1.67 4.44 2.91
CA PHE A 82 2.26 3.55 3.91
C PHE A 82 3.60 4.09 4.38
N ILE A 83 3.90 3.90 5.66
CA ILE A 83 5.15 4.30 6.30
C ILE A 83 5.86 3.04 6.79
N ASN A 84 7.17 2.92 6.60
CA ASN A 84 7.96 1.76 7.01
C ASN A 84 9.09 2.09 8.00
N ASP A 85 9.29 3.36 8.32
CA ASP A 85 10.20 3.83 9.36
C ASP A 85 9.42 4.64 10.41
N ARG A 86 9.54 4.23 11.68
CA ARG A 86 8.84 4.90 12.79
C ARG A 86 9.48 6.23 13.18
N PHE A 87 10.78 6.36 12.97
CA PHE A 87 11.58 7.50 13.41
C PHE A 87 12.50 8.00 12.29
N PRO A 88 11.94 8.43 11.14
CA PRO A 88 12.74 8.77 9.97
C PRO A 88 13.69 9.94 10.24
N ARG A 89 14.89 9.81 9.74
CA ARG A 89 15.91 10.84 9.78
C ARG A 89 16.60 10.93 8.42
N ALA A 90 17.01 12.13 8.03
CA ALA A 90 17.78 12.32 6.80
C ALA A 90 19.25 11.92 6.99
N THR A 91 19.78 12.10 8.21
CA THR A 91 21.19 11.84 8.53
C THR A 91 21.33 10.89 9.70
N ASN A 92 22.43 10.14 9.72
CA ASN A 92 22.87 9.33 10.85
C ASN A 92 23.56 10.20 11.94
N ALA A 93 24.05 9.55 13.00
CA ALA A 93 24.72 10.23 14.13
C ALA A 93 25.96 11.04 13.72
N ASP A 94 26.62 10.67 12.62
CA ASP A 94 27.81 11.35 12.10
C ASP A 94 27.47 12.53 11.16
N GLY A 95 26.19 12.85 10.99
CA GLY A 95 25.72 13.92 10.08
C GLY A 95 25.76 13.54 8.59
N LYS A 96 26.00 12.27 8.23
CA LYS A 96 25.98 11.77 6.85
C LYS A 96 24.58 11.31 6.50
N LEU A 97 24.23 11.35 5.20
CA LEU A 97 22.97 10.78 4.71
C LEU A 97 22.83 9.33 5.17
N GLN A 98 21.66 9.00 5.70
CA GLN A 98 21.33 7.62 6.07
C GLN A 98 21.38 6.68 4.86
N THR A 99 21.84 5.47 5.14
CA THR A 99 21.82 4.32 4.22
C THR A 99 20.86 3.27 4.72
N GLU A 100 20.69 2.18 3.98
CA GLU A 100 19.85 1.04 4.39
C GLU A 100 20.32 0.41 5.73
N ALA A 101 21.57 0.60 6.14
CA ALA A 101 22.11 0.09 7.40
C ALA A 101 21.74 0.94 8.63
N ASP A 102 21.29 2.17 8.42
CA ASP A 102 21.06 3.13 9.49
C ASP A 102 19.62 3.10 10.05
N TRP A 103 18.71 2.34 9.43
CA TRP A 103 17.32 2.24 9.85
C TRP A 103 16.78 0.81 9.69
N LYS A 104 15.62 0.55 10.25
CA LYS A 104 14.99 -0.76 10.19
C LYS A 104 13.60 -0.67 9.56
N CYS A 105 13.42 -1.36 8.45
CA CYS A 105 12.10 -1.54 7.84
C CYS A 105 11.18 -2.30 8.81
N ILE A 106 10.03 -1.71 9.14
CA ILE A 106 9.02 -2.32 9.99
C ILE A 106 7.81 -2.69 9.11
N PRO A 107 7.50 -3.99 8.95
CA PRO A 107 6.49 -4.45 8.01
C PRO A 107 5.07 -4.07 8.44
N THR A 108 4.19 -3.95 7.45
CA THR A 108 2.74 -3.72 7.62
C THR A 108 1.97 -4.76 6.82
N LEU A 109 0.94 -5.33 7.43
CA LEU A 109 0.09 -6.34 6.80
C LEU A 109 -1.34 -5.80 6.64
N VAL A 110 -1.88 -5.89 5.43
CA VAL A 110 -3.30 -5.65 5.14
C VAL A 110 -3.93 -6.96 4.71
N LYS A 111 -4.83 -7.48 5.55
CA LYS A 111 -5.44 -8.79 5.35
C LYS A 111 -6.54 -8.76 4.29
N ARG A 112 -6.91 -9.96 3.85
CA ARG A 112 -7.86 -10.21 2.78
C ARG A 112 -9.13 -9.35 2.88
N GLY A 113 -9.56 -8.82 1.74
CA GLY A 113 -10.81 -8.07 1.61
C GLY A 113 -10.86 -6.74 2.35
N ALA A 114 -9.79 -6.33 3.04
CA ALA A 114 -9.75 -5.04 3.71
C ALA A 114 -9.79 -3.89 2.70
N SER A 115 -10.33 -2.75 3.12
CA SER A 115 -10.44 -1.54 2.31
C SER A 115 -9.84 -0.34 3.03
N ILE A 116 -8.90 0.32 2.35
CA ILE A 116 -8.25 1.52 2.87
C ILE A 116 -8.80 2.74 2.12
N GLY A 117 -9.48 3.62 2.84
CA GLY A 117 -10.09 4.84 2.28
C GLY A 117 -9.05 5.83 1.78
N SER A 118 -9.47 6.63 0.79
CA SER A 118 -8.61 7.62 0.13
C SER A 118 -7.99 8.59 1.14
N GLY A 119 -6.72 8.96 0.91
CA GLY A 119 -5.98 9.90 1.77
C GLY A 119 -5.61 9.35 3.15
N ALA A 120 -5.80 8.05 3.40
CA ALA A 120 -5.37 7.45 4.66
C ALA A 120 -3.86 7.28 4.73
N THR A 121 -3.30 7.45 5.93
CA THR A 121 -1.90 7.16 6.25
C THR A 121 -1.83 6.01 7.24
N LEU A 122 -1.02 4.99 6.93
CA LEU A 122 -0.81 3.83 7.79
C LEU A 122 0.61 3.85 8.34
N LEU A 123 0.74 3.89 9.66
CA LEU A 123 2.05 3.75 10.30
C LEU A 123 2.54 2.30 10.17
N CYS A 124 3.85 2.12 10.32
CA CYS A 124 4.48 0.81 10.25
C CYS A 124 4.19 -0.07 11.47
N GLY A 125 4.34 -1.38 11.31
CA GLY A 125 4.20 -2.36 12.39
C GLY A 125 2.76 -2.65 12.77
N ILE A 126 1.79 -2.38 11.89
CA ILE A 126 0.38 -2.64 12.15
C ILE A 126 -0.16 -3.73 11.23
N THR A 127 -1.22 -4.35 11.69
CA THR A 127 -2.06 -5.26 10.90
C THR A 127 -3.44 -4.66 10.73
N VAL A 128 -3.90 -4.53 9.48
CA VAL A 128 -5.30 -4.26 9.17
C VAL A 128 -6.00 -5.60 9.01
N GLY A 129 -6.98 -5.87 9.87
CA GLY A 129 -7.70 -7.14 9.91
C GLY A 129 -8.52 -7.43 8.67
N GLU A 130 -8.90 -8.70 8.50
CA GLU A 130 -9.71 -9.18 7.38
C GLU A 130 -11.02 -8.40 7.27
N ASN A 131 -11.41 -8.02 6.05
CA ASN A 131 -12.61 -7.24 5.72
C ASN A 131 -12.72 -5.87 6.43
N ALA A 132 -11.73 -5.44 7.19
CA ALA A 132 -11.78 -4.16 7.88
C ALA A 132 -11.84 -2.99 6.88
N ILE A 133 -12.45 -1.91 7.31
CA ILE A 133 -12.53 -0.66 6.54
C ILE A 133 -11.85 0.46 7.31
N VAL A 134 -10.86 1.07 6.68
CA VAL A 134 -10.25 2.33 7.14
C VAL A 134 -10.94 3.48 6.42
N GLY A 135 -11.55 4.39 7.18
CA GLY A 135 -12.20 5.58 6.64
C GLY A 135 -11.23 6.51 5.91
N ALA A 136 -11.72 7.24 4.92
CA ALA A 136 -10.92 8.22 4.19
C ALA A 136 -10.28 9.26 5.12
N GLY A 137 -9.07 9.71 4.80
CA GLY A 137 -8.31 10.72 5.58
C GLY A 137 -7.87 10.26 6.96
N SER A 138 -7.94 8.96 7.27
CA SER A 138 -7.57 8.44 8.58
C SER A 138 -6.06 8.28 8.76
N VAL A 139 -5.58 8.42 10.00
CA VAL A 139 -4.21 8.05 10.38
C VAL A 139 -4.25 6.82 11.27
N VAL A 140 -3.87 5.67 10.71
CA VAL A 140 -3.90 4.38 11.41
C VAL A 140 -2.60 4.19 12.17
N THR A 141 -2.68 4.15 13.50
CA THR A 141 -1.51 4.10 14.40
C THR A 141 -1.42 2.81 15.21
N LYS A 142 -2.41 1.92 15.08
CA LYS A 142 -2.53 0.65 15.80
C LYS A 142 -3.22 -0.37 14.91
N ASP A 143 -3.12 -1.64 15.28
CA ASP A 143 -3.85 -2.72 14.62
C ASP A 143 -5.35 -2.41 14.50
N VAL A 144 -5.91 -2.81 13.37
CA VAL A 144 -7.35 -2.71 13.09
C VAL A 144 -7.95 -4.10 13.21
N PRO A 145 -8.94 -4.31 14.10
CA PRO A 145 -9.59 -5.61 14.22
C PRO A 145 -10.30 -6.02 12.92
N PRO A 146 -10.45 -7.33 12.66
CA PRO A 146 -11.21 -7.78 11.49
C PRO A 146 -12.66 -7.31 11.57
N ASP A 147 -13.32 -7.23 10.43
CA ASP A 147 -14.75 -6.87 10.30
C ASP A 147 -15.14 -5.58 11.04
N THR A 148 -14.25 -4.60 11.12
CA THR A 148 -14.51 -3.32 11.79
C THR A 148 -14.30 -2.14 10.86
N ILE A 149 -14.96 -1.02 11.18
CA ILE A 149 -14.69 0.28 10.58
C ILE A 149 -13.90 1.11 11.58
N VAL A 150 -12.74 1.61 11.16
CA VAL A 150 -11.98 2.62 11.90
C VAL A 150 -11.92 3.92 11.10
N ALA A 151 -11.90 5.07 11.79
CA ALA A 151 -11.75 6.36 11.16
C ALA A 151 -11.19 7.43 12.10
N GLY A 152 -10.61 8.47 11.52
CA GLY A 152 -10.12 9.66 12.21
C GLY A 152 -8.60 9.72 12.34
N ASN A 153 -8.10 10.76 13.01
CA ASN A 153 -6.69 10.99 13.31
C ASN A 153 -6.52 11.24 14.81
N PRO A 154 -5.94 10.28 15.56
CA PRO A 154 -5.66 8.92 15.16
C PRO A 154 -6.94 8.11 14.94
N ALA A 155 -6.89 7.11 14.07
CA ALA A 155 -8.05 6.25 13.77
C ALA A 155 -8.54 5.49 15.01
N ARG A 156 -9.87 5.43 15.17
CA ARG A 156 -10.55 4.71 16.26
C ARG A 156 -11.68 3.87 15.68
N VAL A 157 -11.99 2.77 16.32
CA VAL A 157 -13.13 1.92 15.95
C VAL A 157 -14.42 2.74 16.01
N LYS A 158 -15.20 2.69 14.95
CA LYS A 158 -16.50 3.34 14.81
C LYS A 158 -17.66 2.35 14.98
N LYS A 159 -17.55 1.22 14.31
CA LYS A 159 -18.53 0.13 14.42
C LYS A 159 -17.96 -1.18 13.86
N SER A 160 -18.59 -2.29 14.21
CA SER A 160 -18.40 -3.58 13.57
C SER A 160 -19.18 -3.62 12.26
N LEU A 161 -18.66 -4.35 11.29
CA LEU A 161 -19.38 -4.68 10.05
C LEU A 161 -20.29 -5.89 10.31
N PRO A 162 -21.45 -6.01 9.65
CA PRO A 162 -22.18 -7.25 9.63
C PRO A 162 -21.32 -8.34 8.98
N VAL A 163 -21.38 -9.54 9.53
CA VAL A 163 -20.70 -10.70 8.94
C VAL A 163 -21.24 -10.85 7.50
N ARG A 164 -20.35 -10.86 6.53
CA ARG A 164 -20.73 -11.16 5.14
C ARG A 164 -21.14 -12.61 5.10
N ALA A 165 -22.41 -12.85 4.74
CA ALA A 165 -22.93 -14.18 4.49
C ALA A 165 -22.26 -14.81 3.24
#